data_73be70c1fa26a80d07106c5fd4147f70
#
_entry.id   73be70c1fa26a80d07106c5fd4147f70
#
_cell.length_a   1.000
_cell.length_b   1.000
_cell.length_c   1.000
_cell.angle_alpha   90.00
_cell.angle_beta   90.00
_cell.angle_gamma   90.00
#
_symmetry.space_group_name_H-M   'P 1'
#
loop_
_entity.id
_entity.type
_entity.pdbx_description
1 polymer ?
#
loop_
_entity_poly.entity_id
_entity_poly.type
_entity_poly.pdbx_seq_one_letter_code
_entity_poly.pdbx_strand_id
1 'polypeptide(L)'
;MAPIKKCQDCNHTQHDGNFCAVCGNSFSAIRQRTTAVEVSTAPTNDSLEKLKTDAKNFIQFLVQQLKTPSAHFHTTNTSLQNSLLSILLFILLTSATFYAAFPTSLTALSPSFFQVVLYLSIFFLLVVVINLTATTSTVKLFSISESIPELTRKLGGFYAIPIALSLVSLLLTFIHSYSISIIILAIAIFIAFILIPLVTIIKILFNEPTSIDSFYGILFYIAVTTITSILLATFLVDTAIGEILRFIQF
;
A
#
# COMPACT_ATOMS: atom_id res chain seq x y z
N MET A 1 -26.18 -43.99 -31.00
CA MET A 1 -26.49 -43.93 -29.55
C MET A 1 -25.88 -42.66 -29.03
N ALA A 2 -26.68 -41.75 -28.45
CA ALA A 2 -26.19 -40.48 -27.91
C ALA A 2 -25.31 -40.76 -26.62
N PRO A 3 -24.20 -40.08 -26.43
CA PRO A 3 -23.33 -40.33 -25.29
C PRO A 3 -24.01 -39.90 -23.98
N ILE A 4 -23.96 -40.77 -22.98
CA ILE A 4 -24.47 -40.49 -21.64
C ILE A 4 -23.50 -39.53 -20.95
N LYS A 5 -24.03 -38.39 -20.45
CA LYS A 5 -23.26 -37.40 -19.67
C LYS A 5 -23.54 -37.60 -18.19
N LYS A 6 -22.48 -37.69 -17.39
CA LYS A 6 -22.56 -37.80 -15.92
C LYS A 6 -22.15 -36.47 -15.27
N CYS A 7 -23.00 -35.94 -14.40
CA CYS A 7 -22.69 -34.71 -13.67
C CYS A 7 -21.63 -35.00 -12.58
N GLN A 8 -20.61 -34.15 -12.48
CA GLN A 8 -19.52 -34.33 -11.52
C GLN A 8 -19.92 -33.92 -10.08
N ASP A 9 -20.93 -33.05 -9.94
CA ASP A 9 -21.31 -32.55 -8.62
C ASP A 9 -22.41 -33.38 -7.92
N CYS A 10 -23.38 -33.90 -8.70
CA CYS A 10 -24.47 -34.69 -8.13
C CYS A 10 -24.53 -36.15 -8.63
N ASN A 11 -23.57 -36.58 -9.48
CA ASN A 11 -23.46 -37.89 -10.07
C ASN A 11 -24.69 -38.35 -10.94
N HIS A 12 -25.63 -37.43 -11.21
CA HIS A 12 -26.77 -37.73 -12.08
C HIS A 12 -26.34 -37.96 -13.53
N THR A 13 -26.92 -38.98 -14.17
CA THR A 13 -26.66 -39.33 -15.60
C THR A 13 -27.83 -38.93 -16.46
N GLN A 14 -27.56 -38.22 -17.57
CA GLN A 14 -28.59 -37.85 -18.55
C GLN A 14 -28.04 -37.97 -19.98
N HIS A 15 -28.96 -38.13 -20.94
CA HIS A 15 -28.61 -38.37 -22.35
C HIS A 15 -28.40 -37.07 -23.12
N ASP A 16 -29.02 -35.95 -22.71
CA ASP A 16 -28.96 -34.69 -23.45
C ASP A 16 -29.03 -33.46 -22.54
N GLY A 17 -28.65 -32.28 -23.07
CA GLY A 17 -28.67 -31.03 -22.34
C GLY A 17 -27.28 -30.45 -22.03
N ASN A 18 -27.25 -29.13 -21.89
CA ASN A 18 -26.03 -28.36 -21.52
C ASN A 18 -25.94 -28.14 -20.01
N PHE A 19 -27.01 -28.42 -19.27
CA PHE A 19 -27.11 -28.28 -17.82
C PHE A 19 -27.65 -29.57 -17.19
N CYS A 20 -27.21 -29.87 -15.97
CA CYS A 20 -27.74 -30.99 -15.22
C CYS A 20 -29.20 -30.74 -14.79
N ALA A 21 -30.11 -31.66 -15.10
CA ALA A 21 -31.52 -31.53 -14.77
C ALA A 21 -31.83 -31.57 -13.24
N VAL A 22 -30.87 -32.04 -12.41
CA VAL A 22 -31.04 -32.20 -10.97
C VAL A 22 -30.44 -31.04 -10.19
N CYS A 23 -29.18 -30.62 -10.48
CA CYS A 23 -28.47 -29.58 -9.75
C CYS A 23 -28.25 -28.27 -10.53
N GLY A 24 -28.66 -28.21 -11.83
CA GLY A 24 -28.54 -27.00 -12.65
C GLY A 24 -27.13 -26.68 -13.12
N ASN A 25 -26.11 -27.45 -12.79
CA ASN A 25 -24.73 -27.17 -13.17
C ASN A 25 -24.46 -27.48 -14.65
N SER A 26 -23.60 -26.65 -15.30
CA SER A 26 -23.37 -26.77 -16.75
C SER A 26 -22.34 -27.86 -17.08
N PHE A 27 -22.63 -28.69 -18.11
CA PHE A 27 -21.66 -29.65 -18.65
C PHE A 27 -20.61 -29.01 -19.56
N SER A 28 -20.73 -27.71 -19.87
CA SER A 28 -19.83 -26.99 -20.78
C SER A 28 -18.48 -26.59 -20.19
N ALA A 29 -18.29 -26.76 -18.87
CA ALA A 29 -17.03 -26.37 -18.19
C ALA A 29 -15.85 -27.30 -18.41
N ILE A 30 -15.99 -28.42 -19.18
CA ILE A 30 -14.94 -29.45 -19.33
C ILE A 30 -14.30 -29.45 -20.72
N ARG A 31 -14.39 -28.39 -21.49
CA ARG A 31 -13.77 -28.40 -22.83
C ARG A 31 -12.68 -27.34 -23.04
N GLN A 32 -11.79 -27.17 -22.07
CA GLN A 32 -10.51 -26.47 -22.31
C GLN A 32 -9.39 -27.00 -21.41
N ARG A 33 -9.11 -28.31 -21.51
CA ARG A 33 -7.82 -28.87 -21.16
C ARG A 33 -7.38 -29.83 -22.27
N THR A 34 -7.23 -29.29 -23.46
CA THR A 34 -6.42 -29.92 -24.50
C THR A 34 -5.06 -29.24 -24.44
N THR A 35 -4.06 -29.99 -24.04
CA THR A 35 -2.64 -29.71 -24.21
C THR A 35 -2.35 -29.36 -25.66
N ALA A 36 -2.36 -28.07 -25.97
CA ALA A 36 -1.64 -27.55 -27.11
C ALA A 36 -0.20 -27.33 -26.63
N VAL A 37 0.72 -28.12 -27.17
CA VAL A 37 2.15 -27.85 -27.13
C VAL A 37 2.34 -26.55 -27.90
N GLU A 38 2.42 -25.42 -27.18
CA GLU A 38 2.82 -24.16 -27.76
C GLU A 38 4.33 -24.20 -28.04
N VAL A 39 4.61 -24.23 -29.32
CA VAL A 39 5.92 -23.85 -29.86
C VAL A 39 6.25 -22.46 -29.38
N SER A 40 7.31 -22.36 -28.60
CA SER A 40 7.93 -21.12 -28.13
C SER A 40 8.21 -20.14 -29.27
N THR A 41 7.38 -19.12 -29.39
CA THR A 41 7.72 -17.90 -30.14
C THR A 41 7.63 -16.71 -29.20
N ALA A 42 8.79 -16.12 -28.94
CA ALA A 42 9.12 -14.81 -28.35
C ALA A 42 8.14 -14.14 -27.37
N PRO A 43 8.56 -13.92 -26.09
CA PRO A 43 7.70 -13.40 -25.02
C PRO A 43 7.74 -11.87 -24.89
N THR A 44 7.47 -11.09 -25.94
CA THR A 44 7.59 -9.62 -25.84
C THR A 44 6.28 -8.86 -25.80
N ASN A 45 5.19 -9.38 -26.34
CA ASN A 45 3.92 -8.63 -26.37
C ASN A 45 3.00 -8.94 -25.17
N ASP A 46 2.99 -10.16 -24.67
CA ASP A 46 2.06 -10.61 -23.61
C ASP A 46 2.42 -9.98 -22.24
N SER A 47 3.73 -9.79 -21.98
CA SER A 47 4.21 -9.15 -20.75
C SER A 47 3.87 -7.65 -20.73
N LEU A 48 3.93 -6.96 -21.86
CA LEU A 48 3.61 -5.55 -22.02
C LEU A 48 2.09 -5.29 -21.89
N GLU A 49 1.25 -6.15 -22.46
CA GLU A 49 -0.21 -6.06 -22.31
C GLU A 49 -0.65 -6.30 -20.87
N LYS A 50 -0.05 -7.26 -20.21
CA LYS A 50 -0.29 -7.54 -18.79
C LYS A 50 0.09 -6.34 -17.91
N LEU A 51 1.28 -5.79 -18.12
CA LEU A 51 1.76 -4.60 -17.40
C LEU A 51 0.83 -3.38 -17.61
N LYS A 52 0.36 -3.16 -18.84
CA LYS A 52 -0.58 -2.09 -19.18
C LYS A 52 -1.94 -2.27 -18.50
N THR A 53 -2.41 -3.51 -18.42
CA THR A 53 -3.67 -3.84 -17.75
C THR A 53 -3.55 -3.63 -16.24
N ASP A 54 -2.46 -4.08 -15.63
CA ASP A 54 -2.19 -3.92 -14.21
C ASP A 54 -2.03 -2.44 -13.83
N ALA A 55 -1.32 -1.65 -14.65
CA ALA A 55 -1.21 -0.21 -14.46
C ALA A 55 -2.56 0.50 -14.56
N LYS A 56 -3.42 0.12 -15.52
CA LYS A 56 -4.77 0.67 -15.65
C LYS A 56 -5.63 0.34 -14.42
N ASN A 57 -5.58 -0.89 -13.97
CA ASN A 57 -6.30 -1.35 -12.77
C ASN A 57 -5.84 -0.59 -11.52
N PHE A 58 -4.53 -0.35 -11.38
CA PHE A 58 -3.97 0.41 -10.28
C PHE A 58 -4.39 1.89 -10.31
N ILE A 59 -4.39 2.53 -11.49
CA ILE A 59 -4.87 3.92 -11.63
C ILE A 59 -6.36 4.00 -11.29
N GLN A 60 -7.18 3.06 -11.75
CA GLN A 60 -8.60 3.00 -11.41
C GLN A 60 -8.81 2.85 -9.90
N PHE A 61 -8.01 2.00 -9.25
CA PHE A 61 -7.99 1.84 -7.80
C PHE A 61 -7.67 3.17 -7.09
N LEU A 62 -6.63 3.90 -7.48
CA LEU A 62 -6.31 5.22 -6.90
C LEU A 62 -7.43 6.24 -7.09
N VAL A 63 -8.01 6.33 -8.29
CA VAL A 63 -9.11 7.25 -8.58
C VAL A 63 -10.36 6.92 -7.75
N GLN A 64 -10.68 5.64 -7.60
CA GLN A 64 -11.80 5.20 -6.77
C GLN A 64 -11.59 5.56 -5.30
N GLN A 65 -10.36 5.43 -4.80
CA GLN A 65 -9.98 5.81 -3.45
C GLN A 65 -10.09 7.32 -3.19
N LEU A 66 -9.72 8.13 -4.18
CA LEU A 66 -9.88 9.59 -4.09
C LEU A 66 -11.36 10.00 -4.04
N LYS A 67 -12.24 9.27 -4.76
CA LYS A 67 -13.69 9.57 -4.78
C LYS A 67 -14.42 9.13 -3.52
N THR A 68 -14.07 7.96 -2.98
CA THR A 68 -14.79 7.34 -1.86
C THR A 68 -13.80 6.70 -0.87
N PRO A 69 -12.99 7.47 -0.14
CA PRO A 69 -11.94 6.93 0.72
C PRO A 69 -12.48 6.07 1.86
N SER A 70 -13.68 6.35 2.37
CA SER A 70 -14.28 5.60 3.48
C SER A 70 -14.88 4.26 3.06
N ALA A 71 -15.24 4.07 1.79
CA ALA A 71 -15.87 2.83 1.30
C ALA A 71 -14.93 1.63 1.40
N HIS A 72 -13.61 1.85 1.30
CA HIS A 72 -12.60 0.79 1.37
C HIS A 72 -12.44 0.16 2.75
N PHE A 73 -12.88 0.83 3.80
CA PHE A 73 -12.78 0.27 5.15
C PHE A 73 -13.68 -0.95 5.35
N HIS A 74 -14.79 -1.01 4.62
CA HIS A 74 -15.79 -2.08 4.72
C HIS A 74 -15.66 -3.14 3.61
N THR A 75 -14.85 -2.90 2.57
CA THR A 75 -14.68 -3.85 1.47
C THR A 75 -13.45 -4.72 1.68
N THR A 76 -13.67 -6.02 1.89
CA THR A 76 -12.62 -7.05 1.98
C THR A 76 -11.90 -7.30 0.64
N ASN A 77 -12.35 -6.68 -0.45
CA ASN A 77 -11.90 -6.95 -1.82
C ASN A 77 -10.72 -6.08 -2.30
N THR A 78 -10.11 -5.26 -1.44
CA THR A 78 -8.91 -4.53 -1.85
C THR A 78 -7.72 -5.48 -1.98
N SER A 79 -7.08 -5.47 -3.15
CA SER A 79 -5.87 -6.25 -3.36
C SER A 79 -4.74 -5.74 -2.46
N LEU A 80 -4.12 -6.64 -1.69
CA LEU A 80 -2.92 -6.33 -0.89
C LEU A 80 -1.82 -5.72 -1.75
N GLN A 81 -1.68 -6.20 -3.00
CA GLN A 81 -0.70 -5.69 -3.96
C GLN A 81 -0.91 -4.21 -4.26
N ASN A 82 -2.15 -3.78 -4.51
CA ASN A 82 -2.46 -2.38 -4.78
C ASN A 82 -2.18 -1.49 -3.57
N SER A 83 -2.47 -1.96 -2.36
CA SER A 83 -2.19 -1.24 -1.12
C SER A 83 -0.69 -1.06 -0.89
N LEU A 84 0.10 -2.12 -1.06
CA LEU A 84 1.56 -2.06 -0.98
C LEU A 84 2.15 -1.15 -2.06
N LEU A 85 1.64 -1.25 -3.29
CA LEU A 85 2.07 -0.41 -4.40
C LEU A 85 1.78 1.08 -4.15
N SER A 86 0.64 1.41 -3.52
CA SER A 86 0.30 2.79 -3.12
C SER A 86 1.28 3.33 -2.07
N ILE A 87 1.62 2.54 -1.06
CA ILE A 87 2.60 2.92 -0.04
C ILE A 87 3.97 3.16 -0.68
N LEU A 88 4.44 2.24 -1.53
CA LEU A 88 5.72 2.36 -2.23
C LEU A 88 5.74 3.57 -3.17
N LEU A 89 4.68 3.80 -3.93
CA LEU A 89 4.56 4.96 -4.83
C LEU A 89 4.62 6.26 -4.04
N PHE A 90 3.91 6.35 -2.90
CA PHE A 90 3.96 7.52 -2.03
C PHE A 90 5.39 7.78 -1.52
N ILE A 91 6.08 6.74 -1.02
CA ILE A 91 7.44 6.84 -0.51
C ILE A 91 8.40 7.35 -1.59
N LEU A 92 8.37 6.74 -2.78
CA LEU A 92 9.24 7.14 -3.88
C LEU A 92 8.95 8.57 -4.36
N LEU A 93 7.68 8.91 -4.51
CA LEU A 93 7.27 10.25 -4.95
C LEU A 93 7.67 11.33 -3.94
N THR A 94 7.45 11.08 -2.66
CA THR A 94 7.83 11.99 -1.56
C THR A 94 9.34 12.17 -1.50
N SER A 95 10.11 11.08 -1.59
CA SER A 95 11.58 11.13 -1.58
C SER A 95 12.15 11.88 -2.79
N ALA A 96 11.59 11.65 -3.97
CA ALA A 96 11.99 12.37 -5.19
C ALA A 96 11.64 13.87 -5.11
N THR A 97 10.44 14.20 -4.60
CA THR A 97 10.02 15.60 -4.41
C THR A 97 10.90 16.31 -3.39
N PHE A 98 11.24 15.64 -2.29
CA PHE A 98 12.13 16.19 -1.27
C PHE A 98 13.50 16.54 -1.88
N TYR A 99 14.10 15.65 -2.66
CA TYR A 99 15.36 15.93 -3.37
C TYR A 99 15.22 17.09 -4.34
N ALA A 100 14.19 17.11 -5.17
CA ALA A 100 13.96 18.15 -6.18
C ALA A 100 13.70 19.55 -5.56
N ALA A 101 13.18 19.60 -4.34
CA ALA A 101 12.94 20.86 -3.61
C ALA A 101 14.21 21.46 -2.99
N PHE A 102 15.32 20.72 -2.92
CA PHE A 102 16.59 21.24 -2.41
C PHE A 102 17.21 22.23 -3.41
N PRO A 103 17.71 23.39 -2.92
CA PRO A 103 18.38 24.38 -3.78
C PRO A 103 19.62 23.79 -4.46
N THR A 104 19.78 24.06 -5.75
CA THR A 104 20.93 23.58 -6.55
C THR A 104 22.30 24.05 -6.05
N SER A 105 22.34 25.14 -5.28
CA SER A 105 23.58 25.63 -4.63
C SER A 105 24.15 24.66 -3.59
N LEU A 106 23.31 23.82 -2.98
CA LEU A 106 23.74 22.77 -2.04
C LEU A 106 24.04 21.44 -2.76
N THR A 107 23.59 21.27 -3.99
CA THR A 107 23.77 20.00 -4.74
C THR A 107 25.20 19.81 -5.27
N ALA A 108 26.02 20.85 -5.31
CA ALA A 108 27.45 20.73 -5.70
C ALA A 108 28.26 19.87 -4.70
N LEU A 109 27.80 19.75 -3.45
CA LEU A 109 28.39 18.93 -2.39
C LEU A 109 27.51 17.72 -2.02
N SER A 110 26.37 17.53 -2.72
CA SER A 110 25.37 16.55 -2.32
C SER A 110 25.64 15.17 -2.96
N PRO A 111 25.23 14.09 -2.26
CA PRO A 111 25.22 12.75 -2.81
C PRO A 111 24.33 12.67 -4.07
N SER A 112 24.53 11.65 -4.90
CA SER A 112 23.78 11.48 -6.12
C SER A 112 22.26 11.38 -5.87
N PHE A 113 21.44 11.77 -6.85
CA PHE A 113 19.98 11.68 -6.78
C PHE A 113 19.50 10.31 -6.27
N PHE A 114 20.02 9.23 -6.85
CA PHE A 114 19.65 7.88 -6.46
C PHE A 114 19.99 7.55 -5.01
N GLN A 115 21.11 8.04 -4.51
CA GLN A 115 21.55 7.81 -3.14
C GLN A 115 20.64 8.50 -2.13
N VAL A 116 20.29 9.76 -2.37
CA VAL A 116 19.37 10.52 -1.48
C VAL A 116 17.98 9.91 -1.51
N VAL A 117 17.44 9.63 -2.71
CA VAL A 117 16.11 9.02 -2.84
C VAL A 117 16.07 7.65 -2.17
N LEU A 118 17.13 6.85 -2.28
CA LEU A 118 17.21 5.55 -1.62
C LEU A 118 17.20 5.69 -0.09
N TYR A 119 18.03 6.58 0.48
CA TYR A 119 18.08 6.76 1.93
C TYR A 119 16.75 7.29 2.50
N LEU A 120 16.16 8.28 1.84
CA LEU A 120 14.85 8.79 2.23
C LEU A 120 13.75 7.73 2.09
N SER A 121 13.80 6.91 1.05
CA SER A 121 12.84 5.83 0.86
C SER A 121 12.95 4.77 1.96
N ILE A 122 14.16 4.40 2.36
CA ILE A 122 14.40 3.49 3.49
C ILE A 122 13.89 4.12 4.79
N PHE A 123 14.17 5.40 5.03
CA PHE A 123 13.67 6.12 6.20
C PHE A 123 12.14 6.11 6.28
N PHE A 124 11.44 6.49 5.20
CA PHE A 124 9.99 6.49 5.17
C PHE A 124 9.39 5.08 5.27
N LEU A 125 10.08 4.08 4.70
CA LEU A 125 9.68 2.68 4.86
C LEU A 125 9.74 2.24 6.34
N LEU A 126 10.79 2.63 7.07
CA LEU A 126 10.90 2.37 8.51
C LEU A 126 9.75 3.03 9.28
N VAL A 127 9.38 4.26 8.93
CA VAL A 127 8.22 4.95 9.55
C VAL A 127 6.92 4.18 9.28
N VAL A 128 6.71 3.65 8.06
CA VAL A 128 5.54 2.79 7.75
C VAL A 128 5.55 1.53 8.62
N VAL A 129 6.70 0.87 8.76
CA VAL A 129 6.85 -0.34 9.58
C VAL A 129 6.54 -0.05 11.06
N ILE A 130 7.01 1.08 11.59
CA ILE A 130 6.71 1.53 12.97
C ILE A 130 5.20 1.70 13.14
N ASN A 131 4.53 2.42 12.22
CA ASN A 131 3.08 2.63 12.28
C ASN A 131 2.31 1.31 12.20
N LEU A 132 2.71 0.40 11.30
CA LEU A 132 2.08 -0.91 11.16
C LEU A 132 2.27 -1.76 12.42
N THR A 133 3.47 -1.72 13.03
CA THR A 133 3.77 -2.42 14.28
C THR A 133 2.96 -1.87 15.44
N ALA A 134 2.87 -0.55 15.58
CA ALA A 134 2.06 0.11 16.60
C ALA A 134 0.57 -0.23 16.46
N THR A 135 0.04 -0.17 15.23
CA THR A 135 -1.34 -0.56 14.92
C THR A 135 -1.60 -2.04 15.27
N THR A 136 -0.71 -2.94 14.85
CA THR A 136 -0.81 -4.37 15.13
C THR A 136 -0.76 -4.67 16.63
N SER A 137 0.14 -4.01 17.36
CA SER A 137 0.27 -4.18 18.81
C SER A 137 -0.98 -3.72 19.55
N THR A 138 -1.56 -2.58 19.13
CA THR A 138 -2.82 -2.06 19.70
C THR A 138 -3.96 -3.02 19.44
N VAL A 139 -4.16 -3.47 18.22
CA VAL A 139 -5.23 -4.39 17.83
C VAL A 139 -5.16 -5.70 18.61
N LYS A 140 -3.95 -6.28 18.75
CA LYS A 140 -3.73 -7.51 19.54
C LYS A 140 -3.99 -7.31 21.02
N LEU A 141 -3.56 -6.17 21.62
CA LEU A 141 -3.78 -5.88 23.03
C LEU A 141 -5.28 -5.79 23.36
N PHE A 142 -6.09 -5.29 22.43
CA PHE A 142 -7.53 -5.15 22.58
C PHE A 142 -8.31 -6.39 22.11
N SER A 143 -7.61 -7.52 21.88
CA SER A 143 -8.20 -8.82 21.49
C SER A 143 -9.00 -8.80 20.18
N ILE A 144 -8.66 -7.89 19.27
CA ILE A 144 -9.27 -7.81 17.95
C ILE A 144 -8.53 -8.74 16.99
N SER A 145 -9.27 -9.55 16.24
CA SER A 145 -8.73 -10.60 15.35
C SER A 145 -8.39 -10.09 13.96
N GLU A 146 -7.66 -8.97 13.85
CA GLU A 146 -7.22 -8.44 12.57
C GLU A 146 -5.82 -8.97 12.20
N SER A 147 -5.65 -9.41 10.96
CA SER A 147 -4.35 -9.87 10.45
C SER A 147 -3.50 -8.70 9.92
N ILE A 148 -2.16 -8.87 9.92
CA ILE A 148 -1.23 -7.85 9.38
C ILE A 148 -1.56 -7.50 7.91
N PRO A 149 -1.86 -8.47 7.02
CA PRO A 149 -2.27 -8.14 5.65
C PRO A 149 -3.55 -7.30 5.56
N GLU A 150 -4.52 -7.52 6.45
CA GLU A 150 -5.76 -6.72 6.51
C GLU A 150 -5.48 -5.29 6.96
N LEU A 151 -4.68 -5.12 8.01
CA LEU A 151 -4.24 -3.81 8.46
C LEU A 151 -3.49 -3.06 7.35
N THR A 152 -2.60 -3.75 6.63
CA THR A 152 -1.87 -3.17 5.49
C THR A 152 -2.82 -2.76 4.35
N ARG A 153 -3.86 -3.55 4.06
CA ARG A 153 -4.89 -3.18 3.07
C ARG A 153 -5.67 -1.94 3.50
N LYS A 154 -6.10 -1.89 4.75
CA LYS A 154 -6.84 -0.75 5.32
C LYS A 154 -5.99 0.52 5.30
N LEU A 155 -4.73 0.44 5.73
CA LEU A 155 -3.80 1.58 5.68
C LEU A 155 -3.52 2.03 4.23
N GLY A 156 -3.08 1.11 3.37
CA GLY A 156 -2.70 1.41 1.98
C GLY A 156 -3.86 1.96 1.15
N GLY A 157 -5.09 1.59 1.52
CA GLY A 157 -6.29 2.12 0.91
C GLY A 157 -6.46 3.63 1.00
N PHE A 158 -5.93 4.29 2.02
CA PHE A 158 -6.01 5.75 2.19
C PHE A 158 -4.87 6.53 1.54
N TYR A 159 -3.85 5.87 1.01
CA TYR A 159 -2.65 6.54 0.48
C TYR A 159 -2.88 7.31 -0.82
N ALA A 160 -4.04 7.16 -1.48
CA ALA A 160 -4.35 7.92 -2.70
C ALA A 160 -4.33 9.44 -2.49
N ILE A 161 -4.78 9.92 -1.32
CA ILE A 161 -4.78 11.35 -0.98
C ILE A 161 -3.34 11.89 -0.83
N PRO A 162 -2.47 11.30 0.01
CA PRO A 162 -1.09 11.74 0.10
C PRO A 162 -0.31 11.59 -1.21
N ILE A 163 -0.59 10.57 -2.03
CA ILE A 163 0.00 10.44 -3.38
C ILE A 163 -0.38 11.64 -4.26
N ALA A 164 -1.66 12.02 -4.29
CA ALA A 164 -2.12 13.17 -5.07
C ALA A 164 -1.46 14.48 -4.61
N LEU A 165 -1.37 14.69 -3.29
CA LEU A 165 -0.69 15.87 -2.72
C LEU A 165 0.81 15.88 -3.03
N SER A 166 1.50 14.73 -2.92
CA SER A 166 2.93 14.63 -3.28
C SER A 166 3.15 14.88 -4.76
N LEU A 167 2.24 14.44 -5.63
CA LEU A 167 2.30 14.74 -7.06
C LEU A 167 2.14 16.23 -7.33
N VAL A 168 1.17 16.90 -6.70
CA VAL A 168 0.99 18.35 -6.79
C VAL A 168 2.23 19.09 -6.29
N SER A 169 2.81 18.65 -5.16
CA SER A 169 4.05 19.20 -4.62
C SER A 169 5.21 19.07 -5.62
N LEU A 170 5.36 17.91 -6.25
CA LEU A 170 6.39 17.68 -7.27
C LEU A 170 6.21 18.64 -8.47
N LEU A 171 4.99 18.80 -8.97
CA LEU A 171 4.69 19.74 -10.07
C LEU A 171 5.02 21.18 -9.67
N LEU A 172 4.71 21.60 -8.44
CA LEU A 172 5.07 22.93 -7.94
C LEU A 172 6.59 23.14 -7.86
N THR A 173 7.33 22.10 -7.52
CA THR A 173 8.80 22.15 -7.52
C THR A 173 9.35 22.40 -8.92
N PHE A 174 8.79 21.77 -9.95
CA PHE A 174 9.21 21.99 -11.34
C PHE A 174 8.95 23.43 -11.85
N ILE A 175 7.92 24.09 -11.36
CA ILE A 175 7.66 25.52 -11.65
C ILE A 175 8.37 26.46 -10.67
N HIS A 176 9.35 25.96 -9.90
CA HIS A 176 10.17 26.72 -8.94
C HIS A 176 9.40 27.36 -7.77
N SER A 177 8.19 26.89 -7.47
CA SER A 177 7.39 27.34 -6.30
C SER A 177 7.76 26.51 -5.06
N TYR A 178 9.01 26.55 -4.63
CA TYR A 178 9.53 25.70 -3.56
C TYR A 178 8.82 25.83 -2.22
N SER A 179 8.49 27.06 -1.80
CA SER A 179 7.84 27.31 -0.49
C SER A 179 6.48 26.61 -0.40
N ILE A 180 5.64 26.76 -1.44
CA ILE A 180 4.31 26.13 -1.47
C ILE A 180 4.46 24.61 -1.62
N SER A 181 5.41 24.14 -2.43
CA SER A 181 5.71 22.72 -2.61
C SER A 181 6.03 22.05 -1.26
N ILE A 182 6.94 22.64 -0.47
CA ILE A 182 7.34 22.09 0.84
C ILE A 182 6.15 22.03 1.81
N ILE A 183 5.28 23.05 1.82
CA ILE A 183 4.09 23.06 2.67
C ILE A 183 3.13 21.91 2.28
N ILE A 184 2.86 21.73 0.99
CA ILE A 184 1.98 20.66 0.50
C ILE A 184 2.59 19.29 0.78
N LEU A 185 3.91 19.15 0.61
CA LEU A 185 4.63 17.92 0.93
C LEU A 185 4.55 17.59 2.43
N ALA A 186 4.71 18.58 3.29
CA ALA A 186 4.57 18.41 4.74
C ALA A 186 3.14 17.95 5.12
N ILE A 187 2.12 18.52 4.48
CA ILE A 187 0.72 18.10 4.65
C ILE A 187 0.54 16.64 4.20
N ALA A 188 1.10 16.26 3.04
CA ALA A 188 1.03 14.89 2.54
C ALA A 188 1.69 13.88 3.51
N ILE A 189 2.86 14.22 4.05
CA ILE A 189 3.59 13.42 5.05
C ILE A 189 2.78 13.32 6.35
N PHE A 190 2.21 14.42 6.84
CA PHE A 190 1.36 14.44 8.03
C PHE A 190 0.13 13.53 7.86
N ILE A 191 -0.55 13.63 6.73
CA ILE A 191 -1.71 12.77 6.42
C ILE A 191 -1.29 11.30 6.37
N ALA A 192 -0.20 10.97 5.67
CA ALA A 192 0.24 9.60 5.46
C ALA A 192 0.68 8.90 6.76
N PHE A 193 1.46 9.58 7.59
CA PHE A 193 2.11 8.94 8.74
C PHE A 193 1.43 9.21 10.08
N ILE A 194 0.56 10.21 10.17
CA ILE A 194 -0.15 10.54 11.42
C ILE A 194 -1.65 10.32 11.26
N LEU A 195 -2.27 10.98 10.29
CA LEU A 195 -3.74 10.99 10.18
C LEU A 195 -4.29 9.63 9.75
N ILE A 196 -3.72 9.01 8.71
CA ILE A 196 -4.22 7.73 8.18
C ILE A 196 -4.13 6.61 9.22
N PRO A 197 -2.99 6.35 9.88
CA PRO A 197 -2.92 5.31 10.90
C PRO A 197 -3.84 5.60 12.10
N LEU A 198 -3.93 6.86 12.53
CA LEU A 198 -4.81 7.26 13.63
C LEU A 198 -6.28 7.02 13.29
N VAL A 199 -6.74 7.45 12.11
CA VAL A 199 -8.13 7.20 11.65
C VAL A 199 -8.41 5.71 11.51
N THR A 200 -7.42 4.93 11.04
CA THR A 200 -7.55 3.48 10.90
C THR A 200 -7.75 2.81 12.27
N ILE A 201 -6.93 3.16 13.26
CA ILE A 201 -7.05 2.56 14.60
C ILE A 201 -8.35 2.97 15.30
N ILE A 202 -8.76 4.24 15.17
CA ILE A 202 -10.04 4.73 15.70
C ILE A 202 -11.19 3.90 15.11
N LYS A 203 -11.24 3.73 13.80
CA LYS A 203 -12.30 2.96 13.13
C LYS A 203 -12.31 1.49 13.57
N ILE A 204 -11.16 0.87 13.73
CA ILE A 204 -11.07 -0.53 14.19
C ILE A 204 -11.61 -0.64 15.62
N LEU A 205 -11.13 0.20 16.53
CA LEU A 205 -11.49 0.14 17.95
C LEU A 205 -12.97 0.44 18.24
N PHE A 206 -13.61 1.31 17.41
CA PHE A 206 -15.04 1.64 17.60
C PHE A 206 -15.98 0.71 16.85
N ASN A 207 -15.53 -0.04 15.86
CA ASN A 207 -16.37 -0.98 15.11
C ASN A 207 -16.38 -2.39 15.73
N GLU A 208 -15.35 -2.75 16.48
CA GLU A 208 -15.22 -4.08 17.09
C GLU A 208 -15.53 -4.04 18.60
N PRO A 209 -16.21 -5.06 19.15
CA PRO A 209 -16.43 -5.15 20.57
C PRO A 209 -15.10 -5.39 21.30
N THR A 210 -14.69 -4.44 22.10
CA THR A 210 -13.46 -4.51 22.89
C THR A 210 -13.77 -4.76 24.36
N SER A 211 -12.91 -5.51 25.07
CA SER A 211 -13.02 -5.74 26.51
C SER A 211 -12.62 -4.53 27.36
N ILE A 212 -11.89 -3.60 26.77
CA ILE A 212 -11.38 -2.38 27.39
C ILE A 212 -11.93 -1.20 26.58
N ASP A 213 -12.15 -0.05 27.23
CA ASP A 213 -12.63 1.15 26.54
C ASP A 213 -11.69 1.53 25.38
N SER A 214 -12.29 1.76 24.20
CA SER A 214 -11.60 2.10 22.96
C SER A 214 -10.71 3.34 23.09
N PHE A 215 -11.02 4.25 24.00
CA PHE A 215 -10.22 5.45 24.25
C PHE A 215 -8.80 5.09 24.73
N TYR A 216 -8.67 4.09 25.61
CA TYR A 216 -7.34 3.63 26.06
C TYR A 216 -6.53 2.99 24.91
N GLY A 217 -7.20 2.38 23.93
CA GLY A 217 -6.56 1.87 22.72
C GLY A 217 -5.93 2.97 21.87
N ILE A 218 -6.61 4.10 21.74
CA ILE A 218 -6.07 5.26 21.02
C ILE A 218 -4.86 5.83 21.78
N LEU A 219 -4.95 6.00 23.09
CA LEU A 219 -3.83 6.46 23.91
C LEU A 219 -2.63 5.53 23.83
N PHE A 220 -2.85 4.22 23.90
CA PHE A 220 -1.80 3.22 23.76
C PHE A 220 -1.13 3.32 22.39
N TYR A 221 -1.90 3.42 21.30
CA TYR A 221 -1.37 3.61 19.96
C TYR A 221 -0.49 4.86 19.86
N ILE A 222 -0.98 6.01 20.36
CA ILE A 222 -0.22 7.27 20.35
C ILE A 222 1.06 7.11 21.15
N ALA A 223 1.02 6.51 22.34
CA ALA A 223 2.19 6.30 23.19
C ALA A 223 3.25 5.43 22.47
N VAL A 224 2.83 4.27 21.92
CA VAL A 224 3.75 3.37 21.21
C VAL A 224 4.36 4.06 19.98
N THR A 225 3.56 4.74 19.18
CA THR A 225 4.03 5.44 17.98
C THR A 225 5.00 6.57 18.35
N THR A 226 4.69 7.34 19.40
CA THR A 226 5.55 8.44 19.86
C THR A 226 6.88 7.91 20.39
N ILE A 227 6.87 6.90 21.26
CA ILE A 227 8.08 6.31 21.84
C ILE A 227 8.97 5.73 20.73
N THR A 228 8.42 4.94 19.83
CA THR A 228 9.19 4.33 18.74
C THR A 228 9.72 5.38 17.75
N SER A 229 8.98 6.46 17.50
CA SER A 229 9.45 7.58 16.66
C SER A 229 10.58 8.36 17.31
N ILE A 230 10.52 8.59 18.62
CA ILE A 230 11.61 9.23 19.39
C ILE A 230 12.86 8.35 19.34
N LEU A 231 12.73 7.04 19.59
CA LEU A 231 13.86 6.10 19.51
C LEU A 231 14.49 6.08 18.11
N LEU A 232 13.70 6.11 17.05
CA LEU A 232 14.22 6.20 15.69
C LEU A 232 14.95 7.53 15.47
N ALA A 233 14.37 8.64 15.92
CA ALA A 233 14.95 9.96 15.75
C ALA A 233 16.29 10.10 16.52
N THR A 234 16.37 9.62 17.76
CA THR A 234 17.62 9.63 18.54
C THR A 234 18.69 8.78 17.88
N PHE A 235 18.34 7.57 17.43
CA PHE A 235 19.28 6.70 16.72
C PHE A 235 19.85 7.36 15.45
N LEU A 236 19.00 8.04 14.67
CA LEU A 236 19.44 8.74 13.44
C LEU A 236 20.33 9.95 13.76
N VAL A 237 19.95 10.73 14.78
CA VAL A 237 20.74 11.90 15.21
C VAL A 237 22.10 11.46 15.74
N ASP A 238 22.19 10.43 16.58
CA ASP A 238 23.44 9.91 17.10
C ASP A 238 24.36 9.40 15.99
N THR A 239 23.79 8.72 14.98
CA THR A 239 24.54 8.25 13.82
C THR A 239 25.08 9.42 12.98
N ALA A 240 24.23 10.42 12.69
CA ALA A 240 24.62 11.60 11.92
C ALA A 240 25.67 12.46 12.66
N ILE A 241 25.49 12.69 13.97
CA ILE A 241 26.46 13.41 14.80
C ILE A 241 27.77 12.62 14.88
N GLY A 242 27.72 11.31 15.01
CA GLY A 242 28.91 10.44 15.03
C GLY A 242 29.71 10.54 13.72
N GLU A 243 29.06 10.61 12.56
CA GLU A 243 29.75 10.83 11.29
C GLU A 243 30.34 12.22 11.17
N ILE A 244 29.63 13.27 11.57
CA ILE A 244 30.11 14.65 11.55
C ILE A 244 31.33 14.79 12.47
N LEU A 245 31.32 14.22 13.69
CA LEU A 245 32.45 14.26 14.61
C LEU A 245 33.67 13.53 14.04
N ARG A 246 33.50 12.42 13.34
CA ARG A 246 34.62 11.75 12.65
C ARG A 246 35.19 12.61 11.54
N PHE A 247 34.36 13.41 10.84
CA PHE A 247 34.82 14.31 9.79
C PHE A 247 35.63 15.52 10.32
N ILE A 248 35.33 15.96 11.54
CA ILE A 248 36.01 17.10 12.22
C ILE A 248 37.31 16.66 12.85
N GLN A 249 37.51 15.37 13.14
CA GLN A 249 38.73 14.85 13.77
C GLN A 249 39.88 14.56 12.76
N PHE A 250 39.67 14.78 11.48
CA PHE A 250 40.68 14.76 10.41
C PHE A 250 40.90 16.18 9.85
#